data_711ea429369d89f95a434a8acfdd2989
#
_entry.id   711ea429369d89f95a434a8acfdd2989
#
_cell.length_a   1.000
_cell.length_b   1.000
_cell.length_c   1.000
_cell.angle_alpha   90.00
_cell.angle_beta   90.00
_cell.angle_gamma   90.00
#
_symmetry.space_group_name_H-M   'P 1'
#
loop_
_entity.id
_entity.type
_entity.pdbx_description
1 polymer ?
#
loop_
_entity_poly.entity_id
_entity_poly.type
_entity_poly.pdbx_seq_one_letter_code
_entity_poly.pdbx_strand_id
1 'polypeptide(L)'
;VILFISKWLNLHVITWLLEKSMTVVMVALPVVFQPELRRALEQIGRGRLFHKHNELDEKELEDMLNAVTNATEIMSRRKIGALMVFERETGLEERIETGVPIDGLISDSLLLNIFEPDTPLHDGAVVIRGNRIVAASCLLPLTEARNLSQELGTRHRSAIGISEQSDALVLVVSEETGTISLARNGELHRYLTGEDIKSLLRAAVVQP
;
A
#
# COMPACT_ATOMS: atom_id res chain seq x y z
N VAL A 1 21.78 -21.61 -31.97
CA VAL A 1 22.68 -21.29 -33.10
C VAL A 1 24.10 -21.78 -32.79
N ILE A 2 24.75 -21.30 -31.72
CA ILE A 2 26.16 -21.64 -31.37
C ILE A 2 26.34 -23.15 -31.17
N LEU A 3 25.45 -23.84 -30.45
CA LEU A 3 25.44 -25.28 -30.26
C LEU A 3 25.35 -26.06 -31.61
N PHE A 4 24.55 -25.56 -32.54
CA PHE A 4 24.37 -26.17 -33.84
C PHE A 4 25.66 -26.07 -34.70
N ILE A 5 26.30 -24.89 -34.66
CA ILE A 5 27.58 -24.64 -35.35
C ILE A 5 28.70 -25.49 -34.74
N SER A 6 28.80 -25.62 -33.42
CA SER A 6 29.82 -26.44 -32.76
C SER A 6 29.67 -27.95 -33.07
N LYS A 7 28.43 -28.44 -33.18
CA LYS A 7 28.14 -29.82 -33.62
C LYS A 7 28.54 -30.07 -35.09
N TRP A 8 28.25 -29.08 -35.95
CA TRP A 8 28.56 -29.17 -37.37
C TRP A 8 30.09 -29.16 -37.64
N LEU A 9 30.86 -28.42 -36.81
CA LEU A 9 32.31 -28.37 -36.86
C LEU A 9 33.01 -29.48 -36.07
N ASN A 10 32.27 -30.48 -35.53
CA ASN A 10 32.81 -31.58 -34.71
C ASN A 10 33.64 -31.13 -33.49
N LEU A 11 33.34 -29.97 -32.92
CA LEU A 11 34.06 -29.43 -31.76
C LEU A 11 33.52 -30.04 -30.46
N HIS A 12 33.85 -31.31 -30.19
CA HIS A 12 33.28 -32.12 -29.11
C HIS A 12 33.43 -31.50 -27.72
N VAL A 13 34.59 -30.90 -27.40
CA VAL A 13 34.87 -30.28 -26.10
C VAL A 13 34.02 -29.02 -25.91
N ILE A 14 33.89 -28.20 -26.94
CA ILE A 14 33.08 -26.96 -26.88
C ILE A 14 31.60 -27.30 -26.78
N THR A 15 31.12 -28.28 -27.51
CA THR A 15 29.75 -28.77 -27.45
C THR A 15 29.43 -29.28 -26.05
N TRP A 16 30.29 -30.10 -25.45
CA TRP A 16 30.12 -30.63 -24.10
C TRP A 16 30.09 -29.51 -23.06
N LEU A 17 30.99 -28.52 -23.16
CA LEU A 17 31.07 -27.38 -22.25
C LEU A 17 29.80 -26.53 -22.34
N LEU A 18 29.31 -26.24 -23.55
CA LEU A 18 28.07 -25.48 -23.78
C LEU A 18 26.83 -26.20 -23.24
N GLU A 19 26.74 -27.52 -23.43
CA GLU A 19 25.62 -28.31 -22.89
C GLU A 19 25.62 -28.32 -21.37
N LYS A 20 26.77 -28.42 -20.71
CA LYS A 20 26.89 -28.33 -19.25
C LYS A 20 26.61 -26.95 -18.73
N SER A 21 27.11 -25.91 -19.39
CA SER A 21 26.84 -24.52 -19.04
C SER A 21 25.32 -24.18 -19.16
N MET A 22 24.67 -24.71 -20.22
CA MET A 22 23.22 -24.50 -20.41
C MET A 22 22.42 -25.15 -19.30
N THR A 23 22.82 -26.33 -18.84
CA THR A 23 22.15 -26.99 -17.69
C THR A 23 22.28 -26.17 -16.41
N VAL A 24 23.49 -25.64 -16.15
CA VAL A 24 23.73 -24.77 -14.98
C VAL A 24 22.88 -23.51 -15.05
N VAL A 25 22.84 -22.85 -16.20
CA VAL A 25 22.00 -21.64 -16.40
C VAL A 25 20.50 -21.95 -16.22
N MET A 26 20.05 -23.10 -16.77
CA MET A 26 18.64 -23.51 -16.66
C MET A 26 18.19 -23.74 -15.21
N VAL A 27 19.10 -24.21 -14.36
CA VAL A 27 18.82 -24.37 -12.92
C VAL A 27 19.03 -23.06 -12.14
N ALA A 28 20.07 -22.31 -12.47
CA ALA A 28 20.38 -21.06 -11.77
C ALA A 28 19.35 -19.96 -12.01
N LEU A 29 18.78 -19.88 -13.21
CA LEU A 29 17.85 -18.83 -13.60
C LEU A 29 16.59 -18.80 -12.72
N PRO A 30 15.86 -19.91 -12.50
CA PRO A 30 14.72 -19.92 -11.56
C PRO A 30 15.12 -19.60 -10.11
N VAL A 31 16.31 -20.00 -9.68
CA VAL A 31 16.79 -19.73 -8.31
C VAL A 31 17.11 -18.24 -8.12
N VAL A 32 17.78 -17.62 -9.08
CA VAL A 32 18.09 -16.18 -9.03
C VAL A 32 16.82 -15.33 -9.12
N PHE A 33 15.87 -15.72 -9.97
CA PHE A 33 14.61 -15.00 -10.16
C PHE A 33 13.47 -15.52 -9.25
N GLN A 34 13.78 -16.35 -8.25
CA GLN A 34 12.78 -16.88 -7.33
C GLN A 34 11.92 -15.79 -6.68
N PRO A 35 12.46 -14.66 -6.14
CA PRO A 35 11.65 -13.61 -5.55
C PRO A 35 10.74 -12.91 -6.56
N GLU A 36 11.24 -12.66 -7.77
CA GLU A 36 10.47 -12.02 -8.83
C GLU A 36 9.36 -12.93 -9.37
N LEU A 37 9.67 -14.23 -9.55
CA LEU A 37 8.69 -15.23 -9.94
C LEU A 37 7.61 -15.42 -8.88
N ARG A 38 8.01 -15.42 -7.61
CA ARG A 38 7.04 -15.48 -6.49
C ARG A 38 6.11 -14.28 -6.54
N ARG A 39 6.63 -13.07 -6.65
CA ARG A 39 5.82 -11.83 -6.76
C ARG A 39 4.89 -11.86 -7.98
N ALA A 40 5.40 -12.28 -9.14
CA ALA A 40 4.59 -12.40 -10.35
C ALA A 40 3.47 -13.44 -10.20
N LEU A 41 3.75 -14.60 -9.60
CA LEU A 41 2.75 -15.63 -9.35
C LEU A 41 1.73 -15.20 -8.28
N GLU A 42 2.17 -14.48 -7.26
CA GLU A 42 1.29 -13.90 -6.25
C GLU A 42 0.36 -12.84 -6.87
N GLN A 43 0.87 -11.98 -7.75
CA GLN A 43 0.05 -11.03 -8.52
C GLN A 43 -0.96 -11.74 -9.42
N ILE A 44 -0.57 -12.81 -10.11
CA ILE A 44 -1.47 -13.58 -10.98
C ILE A 44 -2.49 -14.36 -10.14
N GLY A 45 -2.04 -14.96 -9.02
CA GLY A 45 -2.90 -15.77 -8.14
C GLY A 45 -3.87 -14.95 -7.30
N ARG A 46 -3.47 -13.76 -6.87
CA ARG A 46 -4.29 -12.85 -6.05
C ARG A 46 -5.03 -11.79 -6.87
N GLY A 47 -4.53 -11.44 -8.08
CA GLY A 47 -4.87 -10.19 -8.76
C GLY A 47 -6.14 -10.16 -9.59
N ARG A 48 -6.78 -11.26 -9.97
CA ARG A 48 -7.94 -11.18 -10.89
C ARG A 48 -9.14 -12.06 -10.55
N LEU A 49 -8.98 -13.07 -9.69
CA LEU A 49 -10.06 -14.01 -9.41
C LEU A 49 -10.79 -13.71 -8.09
N PHE A 50 -10.22 -12.91 -7.19
CA PHE A 50 -10.81 -12.61 -5.87
C PHE A 50 -11.07 -11.12 -5.61
N HIS A 51 -10.50 -10.20 -6.39
CA HIS A 51 -10.96 -8.82 -6.39
C HIS A 51 -12.20 -8.69 -7.29
N LYS A 52 -13.29 -9.32 -6.87
CA LYS A 52 -14.59 -8.76 -7.16
C LYS A 52 -14.55 -7.41 -6.43
N HIS A 53 -14.29 -6.34 -7.15
CA HIS A 53 -14.62 -5.00 -6.69
C HIS A 53 -16.06 -5.11 -6.18
N ASN A 54 -16.22 -5.20 -4.87
CA ASN A 54 -17.52 -4.93 -4.30
C ASN A 54 -17.70 -3.45 -4.59
N GLU A 55 -18.36 -3.15 -5.71
CA GLU A 55 -18.92 -1.83 -5.90
C GLU A 55 -19.73 -1.60 -4.63
N LEU A 56 -19.18 -0.73 -3.76
CA LEU A 56 -19.88 -0.34 -2.55
C LEU A 56 -21.23 0.22 -3.03
N ASP A 57 -22.30 -0.23 -2.42
CA ASP A 57 -23.59 0.43 -2.59
C ASP A 57 -23.41 1.92 -2.23
N GLU A 58 -24.07 2.81 -2.96
CA GLU A 58 -23.96 4.27 -2.74
C GLU A 58 -24.15 4.64 -1.26
N LYS A 59 -25.00 3.90 -0.57
CA LYS A 59 -25.22 4.06 0.87
C LYS A 59 -24.01 3.64 1.70
N GLU A 60 -23.41 2.50 1.40
CA GLU A 60 -22.20 2.00 2.10
C GLU A 60 -21.01 2.95 1.90
N LEU A 61 -20.87 3.48 0.68
CA LEU A 61 -19.87 4.48 0.35
C LEU A 61 -20.09 5.77 1.17
N GLU A 62 -21.32 6.27 1.22
CA GLU A 62 -21.64 7.48 1.97
C GLU A 62 -21.42 7.27 3.48
N ASP A 63 -21.82 6.14 4.03
CA ASP A 63 -21.61 5.79 5.43
C ASP A 63 -20.12 5.72 5.77
N MET A 64 -19.30 5.12 4.90
CA MET A 64 -17.83 5.07 5.03
C MET A 64 -17.21 6.47 4.97
N LEU A 65 -17.57 7.29 3.99
CA LEU A 65 -17.07 8.66 3.85
C LEU A 65 -17.41 9.52 5.08
N ASN A 66 -18.63 9.38 5.60
CA ASN A 66 -19.07 10.09 6.81
C ASN A 66 -18.27 9.64 8.03
N ALA A 67 -18.10 8.33 8.24
CA ALA A 67 -17.36 7.78 9.37
C ALA A 67 -15.89 8.23 9.35
N VAL A 68 -15.23 8.16 8.20
CA VAL A 68 -13.83 8.61 8.02
C VAL A 68 -13.71 10.10 8.28
N THR A 69 -14.59 10.91 7.69
CA THR A 69 -14.55 12.38 7.85
C THR A 69 -14.78 12.78 9.30
N ASN A 70 -15.81 12.24 9.95
CA ASN A 70 -16.13 12.54 11.35
C ASN A 70 -14.95 12.16 12.28
N ALA A 71 -14.40 10.95 12.13
CA ALA A 71 -13.24 10.52 12.91
C ALA A 71 -12.05 11.44 12.70
N THR A 72 -11.74 11.77 11.43
CA THR A 72 -10.61 12.64 11.06
C THR A 72 -10.76 14.04 11.67
N GLU A 73 -11.94 14.65 11.62
CA GLU A 73 -12.19 15.95 12.22
C GLU A 73 -12.08 15.93 13.75
N ILE A 74 -12.54 14.86 14.41
CA ILE A 74 -12.40 14.69 15.86
C ILE A 74 -10.92 14.56 16.22
N MET A 75 -10.16 13.71 15.50
CA MET A 75 -8.72 13.54 15.71
C MET A 75 -7.95 14.83 15.44
N SER A 76 -8.31 15.59 14.41
CA SER A 76 -7.72 16.90 14.11
C SER A 76 -7.91 17.88 15.27
N ARG A 77 -9.14 18.03 15.79
CA ARG A 77 -9.43 18.91 16.94
C ARG A 77 -8.71 18.47 18.22
N ARG A 78 -8.60 17.17 18.45
CA ARG A 78 -7.90 16.61 19.62
C ARG A 78 -6.38 16.50 19.43
N LYS A 79 -5.86 16.78 18.23
CA LYS A 79 -4.47 16.60 17.84
C LYS A 79 -4.00 15.16 18.04
N ILE A 80 -4.84 14.21 17.69
CA ILE A 80 -4.51 12.78 17.67
C ILE A 80 -3.90 12.46 16.30
N GLY A 81 -2.67 11.95 16.31
CA GLY A 81 -1.97 11.54 15.09
C GLY A 81 -2.63 10.31 14.47
N ALA A 82 -2.96 10.38 13.17
CA ALA A 82 -3.57 9.26 12.46
C ALA A 82 -2.96 9.10 11.07
N LEU A 83 -2.90 7.85 10.60
CA LEU A 83 -2.41 7.48 9.28
C LEU A 83 -3.32 6.38 8.70
N MET A 84 -4.16 6.75 7.74
CA MET A 84 -5.15 5.88 7.12
C MET A 84 -4.84 5.68 5.64
N VAL A 85 -4.63 4.44 5.22
CA VAL A 85 -4.27 4.06 3.85
C VAL A 85 -5.48 3.40 3.19
N PHE A 86 -5.99 4.01 2.15
CA PHE A 86 -7.06 3.46 1.33
C PHE A 86 -6.44 2.71 0.16
N GLU A 87 -6.49 1.38 0.24
CA GLU A 87 -6.00 0.48 -0.82
C GLU A 87 -6.87 0.62 -2.06
N ARG A 88 -6.22 0.64 -3.24
CA ARG A 88 -6.89 0.70 -4.54
C ARG A 88 -6.54 -0.53 -5.38
N GLU A 89 -6.02 -0.33 -6.61
CA GLU A 89 -5.68 -1.44 -7.51
C GLU A 89 -4.42 -2.19 -7.07
N THR A 90 -3.45 -1.46 -6.50
CA THR A 90 -2.21 -2.05 -6.00
C THR A 90 -2.45 -2.66 -4.63
N GLY A 91 -2.36 -3.99 -4.52
CA GLY A 91 -2.50 -4.71 -3.25
C GLY A 91 -1.40 -4.34 -2.25
N LEU A 92 -1.77 -4.21 -0.98
CA LEU A 92 -0.87 -3.82 0.11
C LEU A 92 -0.60 -4.97 1.09
N GLU A 93 -0.72 -6.24 0.66
CA GLU A 93 -0.57 -7.42 1.50
C GLU A 93 0.73 -7.43 2.31
N GLU A 94 1.87 -7.07 1.69
CA GLU A 94 3.17 -7.02 2.39
C GLU A 94 3.14 -6.03 3.57
N ARG A 95 2.34 -4.99 3.50
CA ARG A 95 2.17 -3.99 4.57
C ARG A 95 1.16 -4.43 5.61
N ILE A 96 0.07 -5.04 5.16
CA ILE A 96 -0.97 -5.62 6.01
C ILE A 96 -0.39 -6.71 6.92
N GLU A 97 0.49 -7.57 6.41
CA GLU A 97 1.15 -8.63 7.17
C GLU A 97 2.04 -8.13 8.32
N THR A 98 2.47 -6.86 8.29
CA THR A 98 3.25 -6.25 9.39
C THR A 98 2.39 -5.77 10.55
N GLY A 99 1.08 -5.64 10.33
CA GLY A 99 0.14 -5.09 11.30
C GLY A 99 -0.68 -6.15 12.05
N VAL A 100 -1.61 -5.66 12.84
CA VAL A 100 -2.58 -6.50 13.57
C VAL A 100 -3.86 -6.60 12.73
N PRO A 101 -4.31 -7.81 12.35
CA PRO A 101 -5.53 -7.98 11.57
C PRO A 101 -6.76 -7.58 12.38
N ILE A 102 -7.64 -6.77 11.78
CA ILE A 102 -8.88 -6.27 12.41
C ILE A 102 -10.10 -6.86 11.73
N ASP A 103 -10.14 -6.79 10.38
CA ASP A 103 -11.27 -7.22 9.54
C ASP A 103 -12.62 -6.69 10.02
N GLY A 104 -12.70 -5.41 10.35
CA GLY A 104 -13.88 -4.73 10.88
C GLY A 104 -14.50 -3.74 9.90
N LEU A 105 -15.83 -3.55 9.96
CA LEU A 105 -16.48 -2.45 9.23
C LEU A 105 -16.00 -1.11 9.75
N ILE A 106 -15.80 -0.15 8.83
CA ILE A 106 -15.41 1.20 9.20
C ILE A 106 -16.53 1.86 10.01
N SER A 107 -16.12 2.45 11.13
CA SER A 107 -16.93 3.38 11.89
C SER A 107 -16.03 4.44 12.53
N ASP A 108 -16.59 5.61 12.79
CA ASP A 108 -15.88 6.69 13.49
C ASP A 108 -15.36 6.24 14.86
N SER A 109 -16.20 5.52 15.60
CA SER A 109 -15.85 4.98 16.92
C SER A 109 -14.68 3.99 16.85
N LEU A 110 -14.64 3.10 15.84
CA LEU A 110 -13.55 2.14 15.67
C LEU A 110 -12.24 2.86 15.32
N LEU A 111 -12.27 3.82 14.38
CA LEU A 111 -11.11 4.63 14.01
C LEU A 111 -10.56 5.42 15.19
N LEU A 112 -11.44 6.06 15.96
CA LEU A 112 -11.05 6.81 17.17
C LEU A 112 -10.40 5.91 18.23
N ASN A 113 -10.93 4.69 18.43
CA ASN A 113 -10.34 3.74 19.38
C ASN A 113 -8.99 3.21 18.91
N ILE A 114 -8.81 2.98 17.60
CA ILE A 114 -7.52 2.53 17.06
C ILE A 114 -6.45 3.58 17.27
N PHE A 115 -6.74 4.85 16.96
CA PHE A 115 -5.76 5.94 17.04
C PHE A 115 -5.67 6.61 18.42
N GLU A 116 -6.47 6.17 19.41
CA GLU A 116 -6.37 6.72 20.77
C GLU A 116 -4.92 6.53 21.29
N PRO A 117 -4.26 7.60 21.73
CA PRO A 117 -2.89 7.55 22.22
C PRO A 117 -2.70 6.50 23.35
N ASP A 118 -1.50 5.95 23.44
CA ASP A 118 -1.11 4.96 24.44
C ASP A 118 -1.83 3.60 24.35
N THR A 119 -2.56 3.35 23.24
CA THR A 119 -3.16 2.02 22.97
C THR A 119 -2.25 1.17 22.07
N PRO A 120 -2.35 -0.17 22.08
CA PRO A 120 -1.46 -1.03 21.27
C PRO A 120 -1.58 -0.83 19.74
N LEU A 121 -2.66 -0.26 19.24
CA LEU A 121 -2.95 -0.16 17.82
C LEU A 121 -2.65 1.22 17.21
N HIS A 122 -2.35 2.24 18.05
CA HIS A 122 -2.25 3.62 17.57
C HIS A 122 -0.97 3.93 16.80
N ASP A 123 0.09 3.15 17.00
CA ASP A 123 1.37 3.36 16.32
C ASP A 123 1.39 2.59 15.00
N GLY A 124 1.57 3.31 13.90
CA GLY A 124 1.53 2.78 12.55
C GLY A 124 0.31 3.24 11.74
N ALA A 125 0.05 2.53 10.67
CA ALA A 125 -1.03 2.85 9.75
C ALA A 125 -2.22 1.89 9.89
N VAL A 126 -3.41 2.41 9.62
CA VAL A 126 -4.60 1.60 9.35
C VAL A 126 -4.72 1.40 7.85
N VAL A 127 -4.86 0.16 7.41
CA VAL A 127 -5.13 -0.18 6.00
C VAL A 127 -6.61 -0.48 5.82
N ILE A 128 -7.20 0.21 4.86
CA ILE A 128 -8.63 0.17 4.54
C ILE A 128 -8.80 -0.38 3.13
N ARG A 129 -9.66 -1.38 2.98
CA ARG A 129 -10.06 -1.98 1.70
C ARG A 129 -11.57 -1.93 1.58
N GLY A 130 -12.08 -1.18 0.59
CA GLY A 130 -13.51 -0.90 0.47
C GLY A 130 -14.05 -0.22 1.72
N ASN A 131 -15.06 -0.81 2.36
CA ASN A 131 -15.68 -0.31 3.60
C ASN A 131 -15.15 -1.00 4.88
N ARG A 132 -13.99 -1.69 4.81
CA ARG A 132 -13.44 -2.44 5.94
C ARG A 132 -12.03 -1.99 6.33
N ILE A 133 -11.78 -1.95 7.63
CA ILE A 133 -10.44 -1.87 8.20
C ILE A 133 -9.85 -3.28 8.17
N VAL A 134 -8.83 -3.51 7.33
CA VAL A 134 -8.19 -4.82 7.18
C VAL A 134 -7.20 -5.07 8.32
N ALA A 135 -6.33 -4.10 8.58
CA ALA A 135 -5.34 -4.17 9.66
C ALA A 135 -5.03 -2.79 10.22
N ALA A 136 -4.51 -2.78 11.44
CA ALA A 136 -4.00 -1.59 12.13
C ALA A 136 -2.55 -1.79 12.56
N SER A 137 -1.87 -0.72 12.96
CA SER A 137 -0.44 -0.75 13.35
C SER A 137 0.47 -1.29 12.24
N CYS A 138 0.14 -1.02 10.97
CA CYS A 138 0.93 -1.46 9.83
C CYS A 138 2.17 -0.55 9.65
N LEU A 139 3.32 -1.17 9.32
CA LEU A 139 4.55 -0.46 9.03
C LEU A 139 4.59 -0.06 7.55
N LEU A 140 4.83 1.22 7.29
CA LEU A 140 4.94 1.77 5.96
C LEU A 140 6.36 2.25 5.65
N PRO A 141 6.77 2.26 4.36
CA PRO A 141 8.04 2.82 3.96
C PRO A 141 8.06 4.33 4.17
N LEU A 142 9.22 4.86 4.56
CA LEU A 142 9.46 6.30 4.58
C LEU A 142 9.93 6.76 3.21
N THR A 143 9.48 7.93 2.76
CA THR A 143 10.03 8.54 1.55
C THR A 143 11.49 8.93 1.73
N GLU A 144 12.28 8.77 0.67
CA GLU A 144 13.69 9.21 0.61
C GLU A 144 13.84 10.66 0.15
N ALA A 145 12.74 11.36 -0.13
CA ALA A 145 12.77 12.75 -0.60
C ALA A 145 13.42 13.67 0.43
N ARG A 146 14.51 14.38 0.01
CA ARG A 146 15.32 15.24 0.87
C ARG A 146 14.75 16.65 1.05
N ASN A 147 13.84 17.07 0.18
CA ASN A 147 13.32 18.44 0.13
C ASN A 147 11.98 18.62 0.86
N LEU A 148 11.72 17.78 1.86
CA LEU A 148 10.51 17.89 2.65
C LEU A 148 10.66 18.93 3.76
N SER A 149 9.58 19.66 4.04
CA SER A 149 9.52 20.59 5.19
C SER A 149 9.86 19.85 6.49
N GLN A 150 10.62 20.52 7.37
CA GLN A 150 10.95 19.98 8.70
C GLN A 150 9.73 19.79 9.60
N GLU A 151 8.61 20.42 9.28
CA GLU A 151 7.32 20.26 9.98
C GLU A 151 6.64 18.91 9.72
N LEU A 152 7.14 18.11 8.77
CA LEU A 152 6.54 16.84 8.41
C LEU A 152 7.13 15.73 9.29
N GLY A 153 6.36 15.23 10.24
CA GLY A 153 6.71 14.09 11.09
C GLY A 153 6.72 12.76 10.33
N THR A 154 6.98 11.67 11.07
CA THR A 154 7.13 10.32 10.52
C THR A 154 5.88 9.86 9.76
N ARG A 155 4.66 10.12 10.26
CA ARG A 155 3.40 9.76 9.59
C ARG A 155 3.25 10.40 8.21
N HIS A 156 3.64 11.66 8.04
CA HIS A 156 3.63 12.33 6.74
C HIS A 156 4.65 11.72 5.78
N ARG A 157 5.85 11.40 6.25
CA ARG A 157 6.88 10.75 5.45
C ARG A 157 6.49 9.35 5.03
N SER A 158 5.80 8.60 5.89
CA SER A 158 5.24 7.30 5.57
C SER A 158 4.11 7.41 4.54
N ALA A 159 3.24 8.42 4.67
CA ALA A 159 2.16 8.66 3.72
C ALA A 159 2.70 8.93 2.31
N ILE A 160 3.71 9.79 2.19
CA ILE A 160 4.38 10.05 0.91
C ILE A 160 5.02 8.76 0.40
N GLY A 161 5.81 8.05 1.24
CA GLY A 161 6.57 6.87 0.84
C GLY A 161 5.71 5.73 0.31
N ILE A 162 4.55 5.45 0.92
CA ILE A 162 3.63 4.43 0.39
C ILE A 162 2.92 4.92 -0.88
N SER A 163 2.60 6.21 -0.99
CA SER A 163 1.97 6.78 -2.19
C SER A 163 2.92 6.90 -3.39
N GLU A 164 4.24 6.83 -3.18
CA GLU A 164 5.25 6.71 -4.24
C GLU A 164 5.31 5.30 -4.82
N GLN A 165 4.97 4.28 -4.02
CA GLN A 165 5.10 2.86 -4.36
C GLN A 165 3.78 2.20 -4.78
N SER A 166 2.66 2.90 -4.61
CA SER A 166 1.32 2.39 -4.91
C SER A 166 0.39 3.52 -5.33
N ASP A 167 -0.77 3.17 -5.84
CA ASP A 167 -1.84 4.10 -6.17
C ASP A 167 -2.77 4.41 -4.97
N ALA A 168 -2.39 3.98 -3.77
CA ALA A 168 -3.15 4.20 -2.55
C ALA A 168 -3.31 5.69 -2.23
N LEU A 169 -4.45 6.02 -1.64
CA LEU A 169 -4.68 7.32 -1.03
C LEU A 169 -4.36 7.24 0.46
N VAL A 170 -3.65 8.23 0.97
CA VAL A 170 -3.20 8.20 2.36
C VAL A 170 -3.58 9.47 3.09
N LEU A 171 -4.51 9.34 4.03
CA LEU A 171 -4.99 10.44 4.87
C LEU A 171 -4.18 10.49 6.16
N VAL A 172 -3.68 11.69 6.49
CA VAL A 172 -2.82 11.92 7.66
C VAL A 172 -3.42 13.01 8.52
N VAL A 173 -3.43 12.79 9.83
CA VAL A 173 -3.68 13.85 10.84
C VAL A 173 -2.39 14.06 11.62
N SER A 174 -1.94 15.32 11.68
CA SER A 174 -0.77 15.71 12.46
C SER A 174 -1.06 15.73 13.95
N GLU A 175 -0.27 15.04 14.76
CA GLU A 175 -0.37 15.09 16.22
C GLU A 175 0.12 16.42 16.81
N GLU A 176 0.96 17.16 16.10
CA GLU A 176 1.49 18.45 16.57
C GLU A 176 0.51 19.58 16.30
N THR A 177 -0.04 19.64 15.07
CA THR A 177 -0.81 20.78 14.58
C THR A 177 -2.29 20.49 14.44
N GLY A 178 -2.69 19.21 14.31
CA GLY A 178 -4.04 18.80 13.94
C GLY A 178 -4.31 18.95 12.43
N THR A 179 -3.34 19.39 11.64
CA THR A 179 -3.51 19.57 10.20
C THR A 179 -3.83 18.27 9.51
N ILE A 180 -4.87 18.28 8.68
CA ILE A 180 -5.27 17.15 7.85
C ILE A 180 -4.58 17.28 6.50
N SER A 181 -3.98 16.18 6.04
CA SER A 181 -3.29 16.10 4.76
C SER A 181 -3.62 14.80 4.04
N LEU A 182 -3.53 14.79 2.71
CA LEU A 182 -3.71 13.60 1.88
C LEU A 182 -2.50 13.45 0.97
N ALA A 183 -1.88 12.27 0.99
CA ALA A 183 -0.82 11.90 0.06
C ALA A 183 -1.37 11.05 -1.08
N ARG A 184 -0.94 11.36 -2.31
CA ARG A 184 -1.25 10.63 -3.53
C ARG A 184 -0.11 10.80 -4.53
N ASN A 185 0.35 9.71 -5.15
CA ASN A 185 1.42 9.73 -6.18
C ASN A 185 2.70 10.47 -5.74
N GLY A 186 3.08 10.36 -4.45
CA GLY A 186 4.25 11.04 -3.91
C GLY A 186 4.03 12.52 -3.55
N GLU A 187 2.85 13.07 -3.78
CA GLU A 187 2.52 14.46 -3.46
C GLU A 187 1.64 14.55 -2.22
N LEU A 188 1.87 15.59 -1.39
CA LEU A 188 1.13 15.82 -0.16
C LEU A 188 0.30 17.10 -0.26
N HIS A 189 -1.04 16.95 -0.25
CA HIS A 189 -2.00 18.04 -0.19
C HIS A 189 -2.36 18.31 1.27
N ARG A 190 -2.11 19.54 1.76
CA ARG A 190 -2.26 19.92 3.17
C ARG A 190 -3.47 20.83 3.40
N TYR A 191 -3.86 20.96 4.68
CA TYR A 191 -4.93 21.87 5.15
C TYR A 191 -6.31 21.53 4.58
N LEU A 192 -6.61 20.24 4.48
CA LEU A 192 -7.88 19.76 3.97
C LEU A 192 -9.02 19.96 4.98
N THR A 193 -10.19 20.29 4.46
CA THR A 193 -11.46 20.31 5.20
C THR A 193 -12.17 18.96 5.10
N GLY A 194 -13.22 18.75 5.91
CA GLY A 194 -14.04 17.54 5.82
C GLY A 194 -14.70 17.37 4.45
N GLU A 195 -15.09 18.45 3.77
CA GLU A 195 -15.65 18.40 2.43
C GLU A 195 -14.59 17.99 1.37
N ASP A 196 -13.37 18.50 1.52
CA ASP A 196 -12.25 18.10 0.64
C ASP A 196 -11.96 16.61 0.79
N ILE A 197 -11.92 16.09 2.02
CA ILE A 197 -11.71 14.66 2.30
C ILE A 197 -12.78 13.82 1.59
N LYS A 198 -14.07 14.15 1.77
CA LYS A 198 -15.17 13.41 1.14
C LYS A 198 -15.06 13.43 -0.38
N SER A 199 -14.79 14.60 -0.96
CA SER A 199 -14.70 14.74 -2.41
C SER A 199 -13.53 13.94 -3.01
N LEU A 200 -12.35 13.99 -2.37
CA LEU A 200 -11.14 13.29 -2.81
C LEU A 200 -11.29 11.77 -2.66
N LEU A 201 -11.81 11.30 -1.53
CA LEU A 201 -12.04 9.87 -1.32
C LEU A 201 -13.12 9.32 -2.25
N ARG A 202 -14.24 10.05 -2.43
CA ARG A 202 -15.29 9.66 -3.38
C ARG A 202 -14.75 9.54 -4.80
N ALA A 203 -14.02 10.54 -5.27
CA ALA A 203 -13.43 10.52 -6.59
C ALA A 203 -12.48 9.32 -6.80
N ALA A 204 -11.77 8.91 -5.76
CA ALA A 204 -10.82 7.82 -5.83
C ALA A 204 -11.46 6.42 -5.74
N VAL A 205 -12.60 6.29 -5.06
CA VAL A 205 -13.33 5.02 -4.95
C VAL A 205 -14.21 4.79 -6.17
N VAL A 206 -14.77 5.86 -6.76
CA VAL A 206 -15.69 5.77 -7.92
C VAL A 206 -14.95 5.74 -9.26
N GLN A 207 -13.73 6.31 -9.33
CA GLN A 207 -12.92 6.28 -10.56
C GLN A 207 -11.78 5.27 -10.37
N PRO A 208 -11.84 4.11 -11.07
CA PRO A 208 -10.75 3.16 -11.12
C PRO A 208 -9.52 3.72 -11.85
#